data_efed59107d6f0dd0811fe50fe0ab7912
#
_entry.id   efed59107d6f0dd0811fe50fe0ab7912
#
_cell.length_a   1.000
_cell.length_b   1.000
_cell.length_c   1.000
_cell.angle_alpha   90.00
_cell.angle_beta   90.00
_cell.angle_gamma   90.00
#
_symmetry.space_group_name_H-M   'P 1'
#
loop_
_entity.id
_entity.type
_entity.pdbx_description
1 polymer ?
#
loop_
_entity_poly.entity_id
_entity_poly.type
_entity_poly.pdbx_seq_one_letter_code
_entity_poly.pdbx_strand_id
1 'polypeptide(L)'
;MRQVLTLPTDLLTVLNEYSDFISNNPPDVNLPNWKTRGKFKKEDRSEYAASVECLKSTPADKHDGFPPDSFGYDLNEPTLKKTLEHEGHRFGPEEKEWIQTYIKKSQELDDTLGAYIGYKFCALKMYYPADGYIAWHTNWNVPGFNCLFTWGDGNGYWRHLDSTKEEPGSIRPDPDKHLVHMQDVPGWHCKLGYYGKKEEHNKIMWHAAYGGPRITLGWVVFDEHIWEDIIEELTSEEVAQGKEATYLNSDSGNQ
;
A
#
# COMPACT_ATOMS: atom_id res chain seq x y z
N MET A 1 5.78 -4.95 -11.53
CA MET A 1 4.69 -4.07 -11.02
C MET A 1 4.31 -3.08 -12.09
N ARG A 2 3.01 -2.81 -12.28
CA ARG A 2 2.49 -1.79 -13.19
C ARG A 2 1.94 -0.62 -12.37
N GLN A 3 2.12 0.60 -12.84
CA GLN A 3 1.48 1.79 -12.27
C GLN A 3 0.48 2.35 -13.28
N VAL A 4 -0.75 2.60 -12.83
CA VAL A 4 -1.83 3.25 -13.58
C VAL A 4 -2.00 4.66 -13.02
N LEU A 5 -1.73 5.65 -13.84
CA LEU A 5 -1.76 7.07 -13.43
C LEU A 5 -3.09 7.76 -13.74
N THR A 6 -3.85 7.23 -14.67
CA THR A 6 -5.16 7.76 -15.05
C THR A 6 -6.22 6.74 -14.66
N LEU A 7 -7.00 7.04 -13.64
CA LEU A 7 -8.08 6.17 -13.18
C LEU A 7 -9.41 6.59 -13.81
N PRO A 8 -10.37 5.65 -13.96
CA PRO A 8 -11.72 5.95 -14.43
C PRO A 8 -12.40 7.05 -13.63
N THR A 9 -13.15 7.93 -14.31
CA THR A 9 -13.71 9.15 -13.73
C THR A 9 -14.71 8.90 -12.60
N ASP A 10 -15.51 7.87 -12.71
CA ASP A 10 -16.47 7.45 -11.69
C ASP A 10 -15.76 6.92 -10.43
N LEU A 11 -14.72 6.12 -10.62
CA LEU A 11 -13.85 5.67 -9.54
C LEU A 11 -13.14 6.84 -8.85
N LEU A 12 -12.59 7.79 -9.61
CA LEU A 12 -11.94 8.99 -9.07
C LEU A 12 -12.90 9.84 -8.23
N THR A 13 -14.17 9.90 -8.59
CA THR A 13 -15.17 10.64 -7.81
C THR A 13 -15.25 10.10 -6.38
N VAL A 14 -15.40 8.79 -6.23
CA VAL A 14 -15.48 8.14 -4.91
C VAL A 14 -14.18 8.27 -4.12
N LEU A 15 -13.05 8.06 -4.80
CA LEU A 15 -11.73 8.17 -4.18
C LEU A 15 -11.44 9.60 -3.70
N ASN A 16 -11.79 10.62 -4.48
CA ASN A 16 -11.63 12.02 -4.12
C ASN A 16 -12.49 12.40 -2.90
N GLU A 17 -13.76 11.98 -2.85
CA GLU A 17 -14.60 12.20 -1.67
C GLU A 17 -13.98 11.63 -0.40
N TYR A 18 -13.33 10.46 -0.50
CA TYR A 18 -12.66 9.85 0.64
C TYR A 18 -11.36 10.59 1.03
N SER A 19 -10.52 10.96 0.06
CA SER A 19 -9.30 11.72 0.36
C SER A 19 -9.59 13.12 0.89
N ASP A 20 -10.63 13.78 0.40
CA ASP A 20 -11.08 15.09 0.90
C ASP A 20 -11.58 14.98 2.34
N PHE A 21 -12.35 13.92 2.65
CA PHE A 21 -12.77 13.67 4.03
C PHE A 21 -11.57 13.50 4.96
N ILE A 22 -10.59 12.66 4.61
CA ILE A 22 -9.39 12.43 5.43
C ILE A 22 -8.53 13.69 5.54
N SER A 23 -8.36 14.44 4.46
CA SER A 23 -7.55 15.66 4.45
C SER A 23 -8.14 16.77 5.34
N ASN A 24 -9.47 16.85 5.36
CA ASN A 24 -10.18 17.79 6.23
C ASN A 24 -10.30 17.32 7.69
N ASN A 25 -10.13 16.04 7.94
CA ASN A 25 -10.22 15.41 9.25
C ASN A 25 -9.06 14.42 9.46
N PRO A 26 -7.81 14.87 9.45
CA PRO A 26 -6.68 13.94 9.55
C PRO A 26 -6.71 13.17 10.86
N PRO A 27 -6.29 11.88 10.86
CA PRO A 27 -6.20 11.08 12.07
C PRO A 27 -5.34 11.74 13.14
N ASP A 28 -5.83 11.78 14.38
CA ASP A 28 -5.08 12.31 15.50
C ASP A 28 -4.01 11.30 15.96
N VAL A 29 -2.78 11.78 16.15
CA VAL A 29 -1.64 11.00 16.65
C VAL A 29 -1.87 10.36 18.03
N ASN A 30 -2.82 10.87 18.79
CA ASN A 30 -3.14 10.33 20.12
C ASN A 30 -4.13 9.16 20.08
N LEU A 31 -4.64 8.79 18.92
CA LEU A 31 -5.56 7.65 18.80
C LEU A 31 -4.81 6.31 18.98
N PRO A 32 -5.40 5.36 19.71
CA PRO A 32 -4.73 4.08 20.01
C PRO A 32 -4.60 3.11 18.83
N ASN A 33 -5.15 3.42 17.65
CA ASN A 33 -4.97 2.59 16.45
C ASN A 33 -3.64 2.85 15.71
N TRP A 34 -2.74 3.56 16.34
CA TRP A 34 -1.40 3.81 15.86
C TRP A 34 -0.61 2.50 15.80
N LYS A 35 -0.31 2.02 14.60
CA LYS A 35 0.41 0.75 14.40
C LYS A 35 1.90 0.99 14.14
N THR A 36 2.65 1.19 15.21
CA THR A 36 4.06 0.84 15.16
C THR A 36 4.21 -0.59 15.67
N ARG A 37 4.80 -1.48 14.90
CA ARG A 37 5.12 -2.84 15.38
C ARG A 37 6.29 -2.84 16.35
N GLY A 38 6.98 -1.71 16.51
CA GLY A 38 7.96 -1.47 17.53
C GLY A 38 9.26 -2.27 17.43
N LYS A 39 9.54 -2.88 16.29
CA LYS A 39 10.78 -3.66 16.07
C LYS A 39 12.01 -2.76 15.85
N PHE A 40 11.80 -1.51 15.44
CA PHE A 40 12.88 -0.55 15.23
C PHE A 40 13.09 0.30 16.46
N LYS A 41 14.33 0.74 16.67
CA LYS A 41 14.63 1.79 17.63
C LYS A 41 13.97 3.09 17.19
N LYS A 42 13.69 3.99 18.14
CA LYS A 42 12.99 5.24 17.83
C LYS A 42 13.71 6.07 16.75
N GLU A 43 15.03 6.10 16.80
CA GLU A 43 15.92 6.79 15.85
C GLU A 43 15.87 6.19 14.43
N ASP A 44 15.55 4.90 14.31
CA ASP A 44 15.45 4.18 13.04
C ASP A 44 14.04 4.29 12.41
N ARG A 45 13.08 4.90 13.12
CA ARG A 45 11.71 5.10 12.67
C ARG A 45 11.59 6.35 11.80
N SER A 46 12.13 6.26 10.60
CA SER A 46 12.24 7.35 9.65
C SER A 46 12.35 6.79 8.23
N GLU A 47 12.84 7.61 7.31
CA GLU A 47 13.21 7.19 5.97
C GLU A 47 14.16 5.98 5.93
N TYR A 48 14.97 5.77 6.98
CA TYR A 48 15.82 4.60 7.10
C TYR A 48 15.04 3.28 6.92
N ALA A 49 13.81 3.19 7.42
CA ALA A 49 12.97 1.99 7.29
C ALA A 49 12.73 1.52 5.85
N ALA A 50 12.80 2.44 4.90
CA ALA A 50 12.67 2.19 3.45
C ALA A 50 14.01 2.32 2.71
N SER A 51 15.14 2.44 3.42
CA SER A 51 16.48 2.55 2.81
C SER A 51 17.03 1.19 2.38
N VAL A 52 18.03 1.23 1.49
CA VAL A 52 18.78 0.04 1.06
C VAL A 52 19.58 -0.54 2.23
N GLU A 53 20.11 0.30 3.11
CA GLU A 53 20.85 -0.10 4.30
C GLU A 53 19.97 -0.92 5.25
N CYS A 54 18.74 -0.49 5.48
CA CYS A 54 17.76 -1.23 6.27
C CYS A 54 17.46 -2.58 5.63
N LEU A 55 17.22 -2.62 4.31
CA LEU A 55 16.98 -3.86 3.59
C LEU A 55 18.16 -4.83 3.72
N LYS A 56 19.39 -4.37 3.54
CA LYS A 56 20.60 -5.19 3.69
C LYS A 56 20.76 -5.74 5.11
N SER A 57 20.36 -4.98 6.12
CA SER A 57 20.39 -5.41 7.53
C SER A 57 19.29 -6.42 7.89
N THR A 58 18.27 -6.58 7.04
CA THR A 58 17.15 -7.49 7.27
C THR A 58 17.51 -8.89 6.77
N PRO A 59 17.60 -9.92 7.65
CA PRO A 59 17.87 -11.28 7.22
C PRO A 59 16.70 -11.83 6.40
N ALA A 60 16.95 -12.12 5.12
CA ALA A 60 15.89 -12.56 4.20
C ALA A 60 15.30 -13.92 4.59
N ASP A 61 16.12 -14.85 5.08
CA ASP A 61 15.74 -16.19 5.51
C ASP A 61 14.84 -16.21 6.77
N LYS A 62 14.98 -15.19 7.62
CA LYS A 62 14.22 -15.02 8.87
C LYS A 62 13.00 -14.12 8.75
N HIS A 63 12.78 -13.57 7.57
CA HIS A 63 11.64 -12.72 7.31
C HIS A 63 10.34 -13.54 7.33
N ASP A 64 9.27 -12.99 7.93
CA ASP A 64 7.97 -13.64 8.09
C ASP A 64 6.91 -13.21 7.05
N GLY A 65 7.30 -12.34 6.11
CA GLY A 65 6.42 -11.77 5.08
C GLY A 65 5.80 -10.43 5.49
N PHE A 66 5.64 -10.17 6.78
CA PHE A 66 5.05 -8.91 7.27
C PHE A 66 6.07 -7.80 7.42
N PRO A 67 5.65 -6.52 7.32
CA PRO A 67 6.55 -5.42 7.63
C PRO A 67 7.02 -5.49 9.09
N PRO A 68 8.32 -5.40 9.35
CA PRO A 68 8.85 -5.41 10.72
C PRO A 68 8.43 -4.18 11.51
N ASP A 69 8.20 -3.06 10.84
CA ASP A 69 7.69 -1.83 11.41
C ASP A 69 6.91 -1.01 10.37
N SER A 70 6.01 -0.16 10.84
CA SER A 70 5.28 0.80 10.03
C SER A 70 4.81 1.97 10.89
N PHE A 71 4.70 3.14 10.30
CA PHE A 71 4.22 4.35 10.93
C PHE A 71 3.07 4.95 10.14
N GLY A 72 1.85 4.75 10.62
CA GLY A 72 0.63 5.19 9.99
C GLY A 72 -0.61 4.78 10.79
N TYR A 73 -1.78 5.24 10.37
CA TYR A 73 -3.07 4.94 10.99
C TYR A 73 -3.81 3.88 10.19
N ASP A 74 -4.28 2.86 10.87
CA ASP A 74 -5.14 1.85 10.28
C ASP A 74 -6.61 2.33 10.30
N LEU A 75 -7.15 2.55 9.12
CA LEU A 75 -8.52 3.03 8.91
C LEU A 75 -9.51 1.91 8.58
N ASN A 76 -9.10 0.65 8.72
CA ASN A 76 -10.02 -0.47 8.57
C ASN A 76 -11.09 -0.46 9.66
N GLU A 77 -12.34 -0.68 9.26
CA GLU A 77 -13.49 -0.70 10.18
C GLU A 77 -13.28 -1.59 11.42
N PRO A 78 -12.78 -2.85 11.30
CA PRO A 78 -12.57 -3.68 12.49
C PRO A 78 -11.56 -3.10 13.48
N THR A 79 -10.53 -2.40 12.97
CA THR A 79 -9.54 -1.74 13.83
C THR A 79 -10.15 -0.54 14.54
N LEU A 80 -10.91 0.29 13.82
CA LEU A 80 -11.59 1.46 14.38
C LEU A 80 -12.64 1.06 15.43
N LYS A 81 -13.41 0.00 15.19
CA LYS A 81 -14.37 -0.55 16.18
C LYS A 81 -13.66 -1.04 17.44
N LYS A 82 -12.59 -1.82 17.29
CA LYS A 82 -11.79 -2.25 18.45
C LYS A 82 -11.20 -1.07 19.23
N THR A 83 -10.85 0.01 18.53
CA THR A 83 -10.38 1.24 19.18
C THR A 83 -11.43 1.85 20.07
N LEU A 84 -12.70 1.91 19.63
CA LEU A 84 -13.82 2.41 20.44
C LEU A 84 -14.14 1.52 21.66
N GLU A 85 -13.93 0.21 21.53
CA GLU A 85 -14.24 -0.80 22.55
C GLU A 85 -13.09 -0.96 23.57
N HIS A 86 -11.93 -0.32 23.37
CA HIS A 86 -10.77 -0.51 24.22
C HIS A 86 -11.00 0.05 25.62
N GLU A 87 -11.11 -0.83 26.62
CA GLU A 87 -11.50 -0.51 28.03
C GLU A 87 -10.56 0.48 28.72
N GLY A 88 -9.31 0.56 28.32
CA GLY A 88 -8.28 1.43 28.90
C GLY A 88 -8.31 2.87 28.39
N HIS A 89 -9.07 3.18 27.35
CA HIS A 89 -9.08 4.51 26.75
C HIS A 89 -10.47 5.18 26.91
N ARG A 90 -10.48 6.30 27.60
CA ARG A 90 -11.71 7.09 27.78
C ARG A 90 -11.77 8.19 26.73
N PHE A 91 -12.40 7.88 25.60
CA PHE A 91 -12.66 8.88 24.57
C PHE A 91 -13.73 9.88 25.03
N GLY A 92 -13.47 11.15 24.77
CA GLY A 92 -14.47 12.20 24.85
C GLY A 92 -15.58 11.99 23.80
N PRO A 93 -16.72 12.73 23.94
CA PRO A 93 -17.81 12.66 22.96
C PRO A 93 -17.35 12.97 21.53
N GLU A 94 -16.54 14.00 21.34
CA GLU A 94 -16.02 14.45 20.04
C GLU A 94 -15.12 13.40 19.38
N GLU A 95 -14.22 12.78 20.16
CA GLU A 95 -13.34 11.71 19.66
C GLU A 95 -14.15 10.48 19.23
N LYS A 96 -15.20 10.11 19.98
CA LYS A 96 -16.09 9.01 19.62
C LYS A 96 -16.85 9.30 18.33
N GLU A 97 -17.40 10.49 18.19
CA GLU A 97 -18.11 10.92 16.98
C GLU A 97 -17.16 10.90 15.77
N TRP A 98 -15.94 11.37 15.96
CA TRP A 98 -14.89 11.36 14.94
C TRP A 98 -14.61 9.92 14.47
N ILE A 99 -14.34 8.97 15.40
CA ILE A 99 -14.08 7.57 15.05
C ILE A 99 -15.30 6.92 14.38
N GLN A 100 -16.51 7.20 14.86
CA GLN A 100 -17.74 6.69 14.24
C GLN A 100 -17.92 7.19 12.81
N THR A 101 -17.57 8.45 12.56
CA THR A 101 -17.59 9.01 11.20
C THR A 101 -16.59 8.31 10.28
N TYR A 102 -15.39 8.03 10.78
CA TYR A 102 -14.40 7.25 10.03
C TYR A 102 -14.87 5.82 9.74
N ILE A 103 -15.50 5.14 10.71
CA ILE A 103 -16.10 3.81 10.50
C ILE A 103 -17.11 3.87 9.36
N LYS A 104 -18.04 4.84 9.40
CA LYS A 104 -19.07 5.00 8.37
C LYS A 104 -18.44 5.26 7.00
N LYS A 105 -17.48 6.18 6.90
CA LYS A 105 -16.78 6.49 5.67
C LYS A 105 -15.98 5.30 5.13
N SER A 106 -15.36 4.52 6.02
CA SER A 106 -14.68 3.28 5.67
C SER A 106 -15.61 2.25 5.05
N GLN A 107 -16.83 2.10 5.62
CA GLN A 107 -17.85 1.18 5.10
C GLN A 107 -18.38 1.65 3.73
N GLU A 108 -18.73 2.93 3.60
CA GLU A 108 -19.19 3.52 2.33
C GLU A 108 -18.18 3.28 1.21
N LEU A 109 -16.88 3.47 1.52
CA LEU A 109 -15.80 3.22 0.58
C LEU A 109 -15.71 1.74 0.20
N ASP A 110 -15.75 0.81 1.18
CA ASP A 110 -15.65 -0.62 0.93
C ASP A 110 -16.82 -1.13 0.08
N ASP A 111 -18.04 -0.65 0.34
CA ASP A 111 -19.22 -1.03 -0.45
C ASP A 111 -19.10 -0.55 -1.89
N THR A 112 -18.64 0.69 -2.10
CA THR A 112 -18.54 1.29 -3.44
C THR A 112 -17.38 0.71 -4.23
N LEU A 113 -16.18 0.68 -3.66
CA LEU A 113 -15.00 0.14 -4.35
C LEU A 113 -15.07 -1.38 -4.48
N GLY A 114 -15.63 -2.07 -3.48
CA GLY A 114 -15.83 -3.52 -3.56
C GLY A 114 -16.79 -3.92 -4.68
N ALA A 115 -17.83 -3.12 -4.93
CA ALA A 115 -18.74 -3.32 -6.06
C ALA A 115 -18.04 -3.03 -7.40
N TYR A 116 -17.21 -1.98 -7.46
CA TYR A 116 -16.44 -1.61 -8.65
C TYR A 116 -15.38 -2.66 -9.01
N ILE A 117 -14.60 -3.09 -8.03
CA ILE A 117 -13.52 -4.07 -8.22
C ILE A 117 -14.04 -5.50 -8.37
N GLY A 118 -15.31 -5.75 -8.02
CA GLY A 118 -15.88 -7.11 -7.98
C GLY A 118 -15.35 -7.95 -6.80
N TYR A 119 -14.64 -7.36 -5.84
CA TYR A 119 -14.03 -8.06 -4.72
C TYR A 119 -14.13 -7.26 -3.41
N LYS A 120 -14.73 -7.85 -2.38
CA LYS A 120 -15.10 -7.13 -1.14
C LYS A 120 -13.98 -6.97 -0.11
N PHE A 121 -12.86 -7.67 -0.24
CA PHE A 121 -11.86 -7.69 0.82
C PHE A 121 -10.78 -6.63 0.59
N CYS A 122 -10.90 -5.50 1.27
CA CYS A 122 -9.83 -4.52 1.40
C CYS A 122 -8.87 -4.95 2.52
N ALA A 123 -7.69 -5.43 2.16
CA ALA A 123 -6.70 -5.94 3.10
C ALA A 123 -5.91 -4.82 3.81
N LEU A 124 -5.81 -3.65 3.20
CA LEU A 124 -5.05 -2.52 3.70
C LEU A 124 -5.83 -1.22 3.49
N LYS A 125 -6.04 -0.48 4.57
CA LYS A 125 -6.61 0.86 4.52
C LYS A 125 -5.86 1.72 5.54
N MET A 126 -4.90 2.50 5.05
CA MET A 126 -3.95 3.21 5.88
C MET A 126 -3.84 4.67 5.49
N TYR A 127 -3.72 5.53 6.49
CA TYR A 127 -3.24 6.89 6.34
C TYR A 127 -1.81 7.00 6.90
N TYR A 128 -0.90 7.51 6.12
CA TYR A 128 0.48 7.79 6.51
C TYR A 128 0.67 9.30 6.62
N PRO A 129 1.13 9.84 7.76
CA PRO A 129 1.49 11.26 7.89
C PRO A 129 2.76 11.58 7.08
N ALA A 130 3.23 12.83 7.12
CA ALA A 130 4.37 13.30 6.31
C ALA A 130 5.65 12.45 6.46
N ASP A 131 5.89 11.92 7.66
CA ASP A 131 7.01 11.02 7.98
C ASP A 131 6.59 9.55 8.08
N GLY A 132 5.39 9.23 7.55
CA GLY A 132 4.85 7.88 7.56
C GLY A 132 5.64 6.92 6.67
N TYR A 133 5.70 5.65 7.08
CA TYR A 133 6.43 4.63 6.34
C TYR A 133 5.85 3.23 6.55
N ILE A 134 6.21 2.35 5.64
CA ILE A 134 6.12 0.91 5.81
C ILE A 134 7.48 0.30 5.46
N ALA A 135 8.09 -0.40 6.42
CA ALA A 135 9.42 -0.98 6.27
C ALA A 135 9.44 -2.13 5.25
N TRP A 136 10.62 -2.49 4.78
CA TRP A 136 10.82 -3.57 3.81
C TRP A 136 10.15 -4.88 4.23
N HIS A 137 9.31 -5.42 3.35
CA HIS A 137 8.57 -6.67 3.54
C HIS A 137 8.19 -7.28 2.18
N THR A 138 7.52 -8.43 2.20
CA THR A 138 7.22 -9.19 0.98
C THR A 138 5.75 -9.56 0.81
N ASN A 139 4.99 -9.66 1.90
CA ASN A 139 3.63 -10.22 1.92
C ASN A 139 3.50 -11.67 1.42
N TRP A 140 4.58 -12.45 1.31
CA TRP A 140 4.54 -13.84 0.84
C TRP A 140 3.68 -14.78 1.68
N ASN A 141 3.29 -14.36 2.86
CA ASN A 141 2.35 -15.04 3.76
C ASN A 141 0.87 -14.81 3.38
N VAL A 142 0.60 -13.85 2.50
CA VAL A 142 -0.71 -13.57 1.89
C VAL A 142 -0.47 -13.33 0.39
N PRO A 143 -0.02 -14.38 -0.34
CA PRO A 143 0.32 -14.24 -1.76
C PRO A 143 -0.95 -13.98 -2.58
N GLY A 144 -0.83 -13.17 -3.63
CA GLY A 144 -1.95 -12.86 -4.51
C GLY A 144 -1.69 -11.65 -5.39
N PHE A 145 -2.65 -11.35 -6.23
CA PHE A 145 -2.65 -10.13 -7.01
C PHE A 145 -3.05 -8.95 -6.12
N ASN A 146 -2.28 -7.88 -6.19
CA ASN A 146 -2.47 -6.70 -5.34
C ASN A 146 -2.84 -5.49 -6.17
N CYS A 147 -3.97 -4.88 -5.84
CA CYS A 147 -4.45 -3.61 -6.36
C CYS A 147 -4.31 -2.56 -5.25
N LEU A 148 -3.35 -1.65 -5.39
CA LEU A 148 -3.04 -0.62 -4.40
C LEU A 148 -3.38 0.76 -4.94
N PHE A 149 -4.51 1.32 -4.52
CA PHE A 149 -4.81 2.73 -4.74
C PHE A 149 -4.03 3.58 -3.74
N THR A 150 -3.29 4.54 -4.24
CA THR A 150 -2.48 5.44 -3.43
C THR A 150 -2.83 6.88 -3.77
N TRP A 151 -3.08 7.70 -2.75
CA TRP A 151 -3.25 9.14 -2.86
C TRP A 151 -2.18 9.85 -2.04
N GLY A 152 -1.71 10.97 -2.53
CA GLY A 152 -0.77 11.81 -1.80
C GLY A 152 -0.49 13.13 -2.50
N ASP A 153 0.41 13.92 -1.91
CA ASP A 153 0.89 15.20 -2.44
C ASP A 153 2.11 15.07 -3.39
N GLY A 154 2.58 13.83 -3.62
CA GLY A 154 3.73 13.54 -4.45
C GLY A 154 5.07 13.53 -3.71
N ASN A 155 5.10 13.81 -2.40
CA ASN A 155 6.34 13.82 -1.61
C ASN A 155 6.78 12.42 -1.14
N GLY A 156 5.90 11.40 -1.25
CA GLY A 156 6.22 10.03 -0.90
C GLY A 156 6.86 9.26 -2.05
N TYR A 157 7.36 8.09 -1.71
CA TYR A 157 7.87 7.15 -2.71
C TYR A 157 7.61 5.69 -2.32
N TRP A 158 7.62 4.84 -3.35
CA TRP A 158 7.61 3.40 -3.25
C TRP A 158 8.94 2.84 -3.77
N ARG A 159 9.48 1.85 -3.08
CA ARG A 159 10.66 1.10 -3.53
C ARG A 159 10.33 -0.39 -3.58
N HIS A 160 10.83 -1.08 -4.59
CA HIS A 160 10.77 -2.53 -4.64
C HIS A 160 12.02 -3.10 -5.32
N LEU A 161 12.27 -4.40 -5.11
CA LEU A 161 13.27 -5.12 -5.88
C LEU A 161 12.61 -5.77 -7.10
N ASP A 162 13.30 -5.73 -8.23
CA ASP A 162 12.88 -6.45 -9.43
C ASP A 162 13.07 -7.95 -9.22
N SER A 163 12.00 -8.65 -8.90
CA SER A 163 12.01 -10.09 -8.62
C SER A 163 12.38 -10.95 -9.83
N THR A 164 12.28 -10.41 -11.06
CA THR A 164 12.68 -11.13 -12.29
C THR A 164 14.19 -11.27 -12.42
N LYS A 165 14.96 -10.55 -11.62
CA LYS A 165 16.43 -10.55 -11.58
C LYS A 165 17.00 -11.43 -10.46
N GLU A 166 16.31 -12.51 -10.15
CA GLU A 166 16.73 -13.47 -9.14
C GLU A 166 18.16 -13.99 -9.39
N GLU A 167 18.94 -14.05 -8.30
CA GLU A 167 20.23 -14.78 -8.31
C GLU A 167 19.97 -16.22 -7.79
N PRO A 168 20.55 -17.23 -8.44
CA PRO A 168 20.34 -18.63 -8.02
C PRO A 168 20.61 -18.85 -6.53
N GLY A 169 19.61 -19.36 -5.82
CA GLY A 169 19.71 -19.65 -4.37
C GLY A 169 19.45 -18.47 -3.44
N SER A 170 19.11 -17.30 -3.97
CA SER A 170 18.73 -16.14 -3.16
C SER A 170 17.21 -15.92 -3.20
N ILE A 171 16.60 -15.69 -2.05
CA ILE A 171 15.19 -15.27 -1.93
C ILE A 171 15.04 -13.74 -1.99
N ARG A 172 16.13 -13.02 -2.23
CA ARG A 172 16.14 -11.57 -2.37
C ARG A 172 17.19 -11.16 -3.40
N PRO A 173 16.77 -10.49 -4.49
CA PRO A 173 17.69 -9.89 -5.44
C PRO A 173 18.68 -8.92 -4.77
N ASP A 174 19.83 -8.72 -5.38
CA ASP A 174 20.82 -7.75 -4.90
C ASP A 174 20.25 -6.31 -4.96
N PRO A 175 20.04 -5.66 -3.80
CA PRO A 175 19.41 -4.35 -3.79
C PRO A 175 20.26 -3.24 -4.43
N ASP A 176 21.58 -3.41 -4.54
CA ASP A 176 22.43 -2.43 -5.21
C ASP A 176 22.27 -2.45 -6.74
N LYS A 177 21.78 -3.56 -7.29
CA LYS A 177 21.62 -3.74 -8.74
C LYS A 177 20.16 -3.67 -9.21
N HIS A 178 19.23 -4.09 -8.35
CA HIS A 178 17.86 -4.39 -8.77
C HIS A 178 16.79 -3.56 -8.04
N LEU A 179 17.21 -2.48 -7.37
CA LEU A 179 16.29 -1.53 -6.74
C LEU A 179 15.55 -0.73 -7.82
N VAL A 180 14.23 -0.76 -7.72
CA VAL A 180 13.33 0.15 -8.45
C VAL A 180 12.78 1.18 -7.47
N HIS A 181 12.94 2.45 -7.81
CA HIS A 181 12.41 3.57 -7.04
C HIS A 181 11.31 4.24 -7.86
N MET A 182 10.13 4.37 -7.28
CA MET A 182 8.97 5.00 -7.88
C MET A 182 8.54 6.17 -7.00
N GLN A 183 8.75 7.39 -7.49
CA GLN A 183 8.22 8.60 -6.83
C GLN A 183 6.69 8.57 -6.91
N ASP A 184 6.02 8.87 -5.79
CA ASP A 184 4.58 9.05 -5.81
C ASP A 184 4.23 10.31 -6.63
N VAL A 185 3.07 10.28 -7.28
CA VAL A 185 2.53 11.42 -8.01
C VAL A 185 1.41 12.07 -7.21
N PRO A 186 1.18 13.39 -7.35
CA PRO A 186 0.04 14.03 -6.69
C PRO A 186 -1.30 13.44 -7.15
N GLY A 187 -2.22 13.27 -6.21
CA GLY A 187 -3.54 12.69 -6.46
C GLY A 187 -3.56 11.16 -6.41
N TRP A 188 -4.66 10.59 -6.92
CA TRP A 188 -4.87 9.15 -6.93
C TRP A 188 -4.18 8.46 -8.10
N HIS A 189 -3.54 7.35 -7.82
CA HIS A 189 -2.99 6.42 -8.81
C HIS A 189 -3.09 4.98 -8.26
N CYS A 190 -2.93 3.99 -9.14
CA CYS A 190 -2.99 2.59 -8.75
C CYS A 190 -1.69 1.86 -9.07
N LYS A 191 -1.25 0.99 -8.18
CA LYS A 191 -0.13 0.05 -8.38
C LYS A 191 -0.71 -1.36 -8.44
N LEU A 192 -0.44 -2.07 -9.52
CA LEU A 192 -0.92 -3.41 -9.80
C LEU A 192 0.25 -4.39 -9.82
N GLY A 193 0.14 -5.50 -9.08
CA GLY A 193 1.22 -6.49 -9.07
C GLY A 193 0.87 -7.79 -8.37
N TYR A 194 1.57 -8.85 -8.74
CA TYR A 194 1.50 -10.12 -8.05
C TYR A 194 2.58 -10.21 -6.96
N TYR A 195 2.18 -10.60 -5.76
CA TYR A 195 3.08 -10.88 -4.64
C TYR A 195 3.14 -12.40 -4.46
N GLY A 196 4.30 -12.98 -4.81
CA GLY A 196 4.50 -14.42 -4.82
C GLY A 196 4.65 -15.05 -3.45
N LYS A 197 4.50 -16.37 -3.40
CA LYS A 197 4.81 -17.19 -2.24
C LYS A 197 6.32 -17.23 -1.98
N LYS A 198 6.70 -17.63 -0.76
CA LYS A 198 8.11 -17.75 -0.38
C LYS A 198 8.90 -18.69 -1.29
N GLU A 199 8.24 -19.73 -1.82
CA GLU A 199 8.83 -20.73 -2.71
C GLU A 199 8.93 -20.26 -4.17
N GLU A 200 8.23 -19.19 -4.53
CA GLU A 200 8.23 -18.59 -5.86
C GLU A 200 9.25 -17.46 -5.92
N HIS A 201 10.55 -17.77 -5.78
CA HIS A 201 11.62 -16.79 -5.56
C HIS A 201 11.60 -15.65 -6.59
N ASN A 202 11.36 -15.95 -7.87
CA ASN A 202 11.29 -14.97 -8.96
C ASN A 202 10.00 -14.12 -8.97
N LYS A 203 9.10 -14.33 -8.01
CA LYS A 203 7.86 -13.57 -7.85
C LYS A 203 7.75 -12.86 -6.49
N ILE A 204 8.75 -13.03 -5.61
CA ILE A 204 8.76 -12.37 -4.31
C ILE A 204 8.95 -10.87 -4.48
N MET A 205 7.95 -10.10 -4.09
CA MET A 205 7.97 -8.64 -4.18
C MET A 205 8.48 -8.02 -2.87
N TRP A 206 9.80 -7.88 -2.73
CA TRP A 206 10.38 -7.06 -1.66
C TRP A 206 10.04 -5.60 -1.90
N HIS A 207 9.36 -4.94 -0.96
CA HIS A 207 8.95 -3.55 -1.12
C HIS A 207 8.89 -2.79 0.19
N ALA A 208 8.98 -1.48 0.09
CA ALA A 208 8.86 -0.51 1.16
C ALA A 208 8.31 0.81 0.63
N ALA A 209 7.79 1.67 1.51
CA ALA A 209 7.37 3.01 1.13
C ALA A 209 7.66 3.99 2.26
N TYR A 210 7.89 5.25 1.90
CA TYR A 210 8.13 6.35 2.83
C TYR A 210 7.50 7.64 2.32
N GLY A 211 7.14 8.51 3.26
CA GLY A 211 6.60 9.84 3.00
C GLY A 211 5.08 9.87 2.92
N GLY A 212 4.57 11.08 3.02
CA GLY A 212 3.15 11.43 3.02
C GLY A 212 2.98 12.94 3.10
N PRO A 213 1.76 13.44 3.35
CA PRO A 213 0.57 12.63 3.68
C PRO A 213 0.16 11.71 2.54
N ARG A 214 -0.17 10.48 2.89
CA ARG A 214 -0.52 9.45 1.92
C ARG A 214 -1.64 8.55 2.43
N ILE A 215 -2.62 8.25 1.57
CA ILE A 215 -3.62 7.22 1.80
C ILE A 215 -3.25 6.02 0.93
N THR A 216 -3.32 4.82 1.49
CA THR A 216 -3.15 3.58 0.72
C THR A 216 -4.31 2.65 1.01
N LEU A 217 -4.98 2.22 -0.06
CA LEU A 217 -6.08 1.25 -0.06
C LEU A 217 -5.63 0.03 -0.86
N GLY A 218 -5.65 -1.15 -0.26
CA GLY A 218 -5.10 -2.36 -0.86
C GLY A 218 -6.08 -3.52 -0.88
N TRP A 219 -6.37 -4.04 -2.06
CA TRP A 219 -7.09 -5.29 -2.27
C TRP A 219 -6.13 -6.40 -2.66
N VAL A 220 -6.33 -7.58 -2.05
CA VAL A 220 -5.64 -8.80 -2.45
C VAL A 220 -6.65 -9.69 -3.16
N VAL A 221 -6.43 -9.95 -4.43
CA VAL A 221 -7.28 -10.76 -5.30
C VAL A 221 -6.61 -12.11 -5.51
N PHE A 222 -7.34 -13.20 -5.26
CA PHE A 222 -6.82 -14.55 -5.39
C PHE A 222 -7.28 -15.25 -6.67
N ASP A 223 -8.28 -14.69 -7.36
CA ASP A 223 -8.83 -15.19 -8.60
C ASP A 223 -8.23 -14.46 -9.80
N GLU A 224 -7.61 -15.21 -10.73
CA GLU A 224 -6.92 -14.63 -11.88
C GLU A 224 -7.89 -14.01 -12.88
N HIS A 225 -9.10 -14.52 -13.03
CA HIS A 225 -10.10 -13.94 -13.94
C HIS A 225 -10.61 -12.60 -13.41
N ILE A 226 -10.91 -12.52 -12.10
CA ILE A 226 -11.27 -11.24 -11.47
C ILE A 226 -10.11 -10.23 -11.60
N TRP A 227 -8.87 -10.71 -11.51
CA TRP A 227 -7.71 -9.86 -11.71
C TRP A 227 -7.58 -9.31 -13.12
N GLU A 228 -7.84 -10.13 -14.13
CA GLU A 228 -7.86 -9.71 -15.53
C GLU A 228 -8.94 -8.66 -15.79
N ASP A 229 -10.16 -8.86 -15.27
CA ASP A 229 -11.26 -7.90 -15.34
C ASP A 229 -10.88 -6.55 -14.67
N ILE A 230 -10.24 -6.59 -13.50
CA ILE A 230 -9.75 -5.38 -12.80
C ILE A 230 -8.71 -4.63 -13.65
N ILE A 231 -7.77 -5.34 -14.27
CA ILE A 231 -6.77 -4.71 -15.12
C ILE A 231 -7.45 -4.04 -16.32
N GLU A 232 -8.37 -4.73 -17.00
CA GLU A 232 -9.08 -4.18 -18.15
C GLU A 232 -9.84 -2.91 -17.77
N GLU A 233 -10.60 -2.94 -16.69
CA GLU A 233 -11.38 -1.80 -16.21
C GLU A 233 -10.50 -0.60 -15.86
N LEU A 234 -9.46 -0.80 -15.02
CA LEU A 234 -8.58 0.28 -14.58
C LEU A 234 -7.71 0.87 -15.69
N THR A 235 -7.52 0.16 -16.79
CA THR A 235 -6.66 0.63 -17.88
C THR A 235 -7.43 1.07 -19.12
N SER A 236 -8.76 0.98 -19.09
CA SER A 236 -9.62 1.34 -20.21
C SER A 236 -9.45 2.79 -20.67
N GLU A 237 -9.33 3.73 -19.74
CA GLU A 237 -9.11 5.14 -20.08
C GLU A 237 -7.71 5.44 -20.61
N GLU A 238 -6.68 4.74 -20.14
CA GLU A 238 -5.33 4.87 -20.70
C GLU A 238 -5.29 4.39 -22.14
N VAL A 239 -5.96 3.27 -22.42
CA VAL A 239 -6.11 2.73 -23.78
C VAL A 239 -6.91 3.68 -24.65
N ALA A 240 -8.01 4.24 -24.16
CA ALA A 240 -8.84 5.20 -24.91
C ALA A 240 -8.08 6.50 -25.24
N GLN A 241 -7.11 6.90 -24.42
CA GLN A 241 -6.25 8.06 -24.66
C GLN A 241 -5.02 7.76 -25.54
N GLY A 242 -4.88 6.53 -26.05
CA GLY A 242 -3.74 6.11 -26.87
C GLY A 242 -2.40 6.07 -26.11
N LYS A 243 -2.44 6.06 -24.79
CA LYS A 243 -1.25 5.85 -23.96
C LYS A 243 -0.98 4.34 -23.94
N GLU A 244 0.14 3.92 -24.53
CA GLU A 244 0.63 2.57 -24.31
C GLU A 244 0.80 2.36 -22.80
N ALA A 245 0.25 1.23 -22.32
CA ALA A 245 0.43 0.82 -20.94
C ALA A 245 1.94 0.80 -20.64
N THR A 246 2.39 1.70 -19.78
CA THR A 246 3.79 1.74 -19.36
C THR A 246 4.02 0.53 -18.46
N TYR A 247 4.20 -0.63 -19.11
CA TYR A 247 4.83 -1.74 -18.41
C TYR A 247 6.24 -1.24 -18.09
N LEU A 248 6.56 -1.10 -16.82
CA LEU A 248 7.94 -1.10 -16.38
C LEU A 248 8.46 -2.53 -16.56
N ASN A 249 8.49 -2.99 -17.81
CA ASN A 249 9.27 -4.12 -18.20
C ASN A 249 10.72 -3.65 -18.19
N SER A 250 11.51 -4.30 -17.38
CA SER A 250 12.96 -4.20 -17.29
C SER A 250 13.69 -4.63 -18.59
N ASP A 251 13.11 -4.41 -19.77
CA ASP A 251 13.72 -4.70 -21.07
C ASP A 251 14.30 -3.45 -21.72
N SER A 252 15.04 -2.64 -20.96
CA SER A 252 15.92 -1.63 -21.54
C SER A 252 17.36 -1.90 -21.15
N GLY A 253 18.00 -2.79 -21.90
CA GLY A 253 19.41 -3.04 -21.69
C GLY A 253 20.01 -4.00 -22.66
N ASN A 254 19.98 -3.67 -23.95
CA ASN A 254 20.98 -4.16 -24.91
C ASN A 254 21.02 -3.22 -26.12
N GLN A 255 21.90 -2.26 -26.06
CA GLN A 255 22.75 -1.85 -27.17
C GLN A 255 24.07 -1.37 -26.57
#